data_6cfd496c5437af5050e4ba080479087e
#
_entry.id   6cfd496c5437af5050e4ba080479087e
#
_cell.length_a   1.000
_cell.length_b   1.000
_cell.length_c   1.000
_cell.angle_alpha   90.00
_cell.angle_beta   90.00
_cell.angle_gamma   90.00
#
_symmetry.space_group_name_H-M   'P 1'
#
loop_
_entity.id
_entity.type
_entity.pdbx_description
1 polymer ?
#
loop_
_entity_poly.entity_id
_entity_poly.type
_entity_poly.pdbx_seq_one_letter_code
_entity_poly.pdbx_strand_id
1 'polypeptide(L)'
;MAVPEQADDPVAMRYHARNMRISCSPRQAGAYMRQDAAVDVRDVLPLITVPTLLLHRQEAPSFCPIETSIGLAKHIPGARLEMVPGIGIIIYAKPYAQILDQIETFVTGVSPEASADRALATILFTDIVGSTEHASVLGDRRWRALLESHDAVARTVIDQHGGRLVRSTRSTGDGVLATFDGPGRAIRCAFALQDALRPLNVKIRAGLHTGEVELRGDDIGGIAVHVAARVLEQARAGELLTSSAVPLLVAGSGIEFEDRGEHKLKGVPGSWKLLAVGA
;
A
#
# COMPACT_ATOMS: atom_id res chain seq x y z
N MET A 1 -7.59 -12.06 27.47
CA MET A 1 -8.22 -12.08 26.12
C MET A 1 -7.11 -12.36 25.13
N ALA A 2 -7.30 -13.32 24.19
CA ALA A 2 -6.25 -13.72 23.25
C ALA A 2 -6.07 -12.72 22.07
N VAL A 3 -7.02 -11.83 21.87
CA VAL A 3 -7.05 -10.84 20.77
C VAL A 3 -7.45 -9.46 21.32
N PRO A 4 -6.60 -8.84 22.13
CA PRO A 4 -6.91 -7.53 22.74
C PRO A 4 -7.10 -6.43 21.69
N GLU A 5 -6.46 -6.54 20.51
CA GLU A 5 -6.60 -5.58 19.40
C GLU A 5 -8.01 -5.53 18.80
N GLN A 6 -8.83 -6.55 19.07
CA GLN A 6 -10.19 -6.66 18.55
C GLN A 6 -11.24 -6.46 19.67
N ALA A 7 -10.82 -6.06 20.86
CA ALA A 7 -11.71 -5.93 22.02
C ALA A 7 -12.86 -4.94 21.77
N ASP A 8 -12.59 -3.88 21.00
CA ASP A 8 -13.54 -2.81 20.68
C ASP A 8 -14.36 -3.08 19.40
N ASP A 9 -14.10 -4.21 18.71
CA ASP A 9 -14.87 -4.63 17.53
C ASP A 9 -16.02 -5.59 17.94
N PRO A 10 -17.29 -5.13 17.94
CA PRO A 10 -18.41 -5.98 18.34
C PRO A 10 -18.64 -7.17 17.41
N VAL A 11 -18.22 -7.09 16.15
CA VAL A 11 -18.37 -8.18 15.17
C VAL A 11 -17.34 -9.26 15.47
N ALA A 12 -16.08 -8.87 15.62
CA ALA A 12 -14.99 -9.77 15.98
C ALA A 12 -15.28 -10.45 17.33
N MET A 13 -15.75 -9.70 18.32
CA MET A 13 -16.09 -10.24 19.65
C MET A 13 -17.22 -11.26 19.59
N ARG A 14 -18.27 -11.02 18.80
CA ARG A 14 -19.35 -12.01 18.59
C ARG A 14 -18.83 -13.26 17.89
N TYR A 15 -17.97 -13.12 16.90
CA TYR A 15 -17.35 -14.23 16.20
C TYR A 15 -16.52 -15.10 17.13
N HIS A 16 -15.63 -14.50 17.92
CA HIS A 16 -14.81 -15.22 18.89
C HIS A 16 -15.65 -15.91 19.96
N ALA A 17 -16.64 -15.23 20.52
CA ALA A 17 -17.55 -15.80 21.51
C ALA A 17 -18.38 -16.97 20.96
N ARG A 18 -18.79 -16.90 19.68
CA ARG A 18 -19.46 -18.01 19.00
C ARG A 18 -18.52 -19.19 18.83
N ASN A 19 -17.31 -18.96 18.31
CA ASN A 19 -16.30 -20.00 18.10
C ASN A 19 -15.97 -20.72 19.41
N MET A 20 -15.75 -19.99 20.49
CA MET A 20 -15.51 -20.59 21.81
C MET A 20 -16.65 -21.49 22.26
N ARG A 21 -17.91 -21.04 22.09
CA ARG A 21 -19.09 -21.84 22.47
C ARG A 21 -19.30 -23.10 21.66
N ILE A 22 -18.95 -23.08 20.36
CA ILE A 22 -19.11 -24.26 19.50
C ILE A 22 -17.91 -25.21 19.56
N SER A 23 -16.74 -24.72 19.99
CA SER A 23 -15.50 -25.51 20.05
C SER A 23 -15.48 -26.47 21.24
N CYS A 24 -15.96 -26.04 22.40
CA CYS A 24 -16.01 -26.89 23.60
C CYS A 24 -16.99 -26.37 24.64
N SER A 25 -17.45 -27.25 25.54
CA SER A 25 -18.19 -26.86 26.72
C SER A 25 -17.28 -26.24 27.78
N PRO A 26 -17.79 -25.43 28.72
CA PRO A 26 -17.00 -24.86 29.82
C PRO A 26 -16.25 -25.93 30.62
N ARG A 27 -16.86 -27.11 30.81
CA ARG A 27 -16.23 -28.24 31.54
C ARG A 27 -15.04 -28.79 30.75
N GLN A 28 -15.18 -28.94 29.44
CA GLN A 28 -14.08 -29.37 28.55
C GLN A 28 -12.97 -28.34 28.51
N ALA A 29 -13.30 -27.05 28.37
CA ALA A 29 -12.31 -25.97 28.43
C ALA A 29 -11.48 -26.01 29.71
N GLY A 30 -12.12 -26.17 30.86
CA GLY A 30 -11.44 -26.34 32.13
C GLY A 30 -10.59 -27.61 32.23
N ALA A 31 -11.00 -28.70 31.57
CA ALA A 31 -10.20 -29.92 31.50
C ALA A 31 -8.95 -29.74 30.64
N TYR A 32 -9.07 -29.11 29.44
CA TYR A 32 -7.93 -28.76 28.60
C TYR A 32 -6.93 -27.86 29.31
N MET A 33 -7.40 -26.79 29.95
CA MET A 33 -6.51 -25.89 30.70
C MET A 33 -5.70 -26.59 31.78
N ARG A 34 -6.31 -27.55 32.51
CA ARG A 34 -5.58 -28.34 33.52
C ARG A 34 -4.57 -29.30 32.88
N GLN A 35 -4.91 -29.89 31.73
CA GLN A 35 -4.02 -30.77 31.01
C GLN A 35 -2.82 -29.99 30.47
N ASP A 36 -3.06 -28.84 29.83
CA ASP A 36 -2.00 -27.98 29.29
C ASP A 36 -1.04 -27.52 30.38
N ALA A 37 -1.56 -27.16 31.56
CA ALA A 37 -0.74 -26.77 32.71
C ALA A 37 0.12 -27.91 33.28
N ALA A 38 -0.22 -29.18 33.00
CA ALA A 38 0.53 -30.35 33.44
C ALA A 38 1.53 -30.87 32.40
N VAL A 39 1.48 -30.39 31.17
CA VAL A 39 2.37 -30.81 30.09
C VAL A 39 3.73 -30.14 30.24
N ASP A 40 4.78 -30.94 30.32
CA ASP A 40 6.16 -30.47 30.23
C ASP A 40 6.81 -31.05 28.95
N VAL A 41 7.18 -30.18 28.04
CA VAL A 41 7.76 -30.55 26.73
C VAL A 41 9.26 -30.24 26.65
N ARG A 42 9.89 -29.80 27.75
CA ARG A 42 11.28 -29.33 27.72
C ARG A 42 12.26 -30.42 27.27
N ASP A 43 12.00 -31.69 27.61
CA ASP A 43 12.86 -32.81 27.27
C ASP A 43 12.83 -33.14 25.77
N VAL A 44 11.78 -32.75 25.04
CA VAL A 44 11.67 -33.00 23.59
C VAL A 44 12.18 -31.84 22.74
N LEU A 45 12.35 -30.65 23.29
CA LEU A 45 12.83 -29.49 22.54
C LEU A 45 14.20 -29.72 21.85
N PRO A 46 15.18 -30.35 22.50
CA PRO A 46 16.47 -30.64 21.86
C PRO A 46 16.39 -31.65 20.69
N LEU A 47 15.29 -32.38 20.57
CA LEU A 47 15.06 -33.34 19.48
C LEU A 47 14.48 -32.68 18.22
N ILE A 48 14.12 -31.40 18.27
CA ILE A 48 13.63 -30.64 17.11
C ILE A 48 14.83 -30.35 16.19
N THR A 49 14.87 -31.00 15.04
CA THR A 49 15.97 -30.85 14.06
C THR A 49 15.60 -30.01 12.84
N VAL A 50 14.34 -29.66 12.70
CA VAL A 50 13.87 -28.82 11.59
C VAL A 50 14.17 -27.34 11.86
N PRO A 51 14.41 -26.52 10.81
CA PRO A 51 14.54 -25.09 10.96
C PRO A 51 13.32 -24.51 11.71
N THR A 52 13.56 -23.76 12.77
CA THR A 52 12.50 -23.26 13.66
C THR A 52 12.57 -21.75 13.79
N LEU A 53 11.47 -21.08 13.50
CA LEU A 53 11.28 -19.64 13.73
C LEU A 53 10.27 -19.43 14.86
N LEU A 54 10.68 -18.70 15.88
CA LEU A 54 9.85 -18.27 16.99
C LEU A 54 9.53 -16.79 16.80
N LEU A 55 8.25 -16.44 16.70
CA LEU A 55 7.78 -15.06 16.60
C LEU A 55 7.13 -14.66 17.92
N HIS A 56 7.63 -13.60 18.55
CA HIS A 56 7.09 -13.07 19.79
C HIS A 56 6.63 -11.64 19.63
N ARG A 57 5.40 -11.33 20.08
CA ARG A 57 4.87 -9.97 20.06
C ARG A 57 5.54 -9.11 21.13
N GLN A 58 5.97 -7.89 20.77
CA GLN A 58 6.67 -6.97 21.68
C GLN A 58 5.85 -6.63 22.93
N GLU A 59 4.53 -6.55 22.76
CA GLU A 59 3.57 -6.21 23.82
C GLU A 59 2.70 -7.42 24.17
N ALA A 60 3.31 -8.64 24.17
CA ALA A 60 2.57 -9.85 24.46
C ALA A 60 1.93 -9.81 25.86
N PRO A 61 0.75 -10.44 26.04
CA PRO A 61 0.10 -10.50 27.34
C PRO A 61 0.96 -11.19 28.41
N SER A 62 0.78 -10.82 29.66
CA SER A 62 1.55 -11.34 30.81
C SER A 62 1.53 -12.87 30.97
N PHE A 63 0.53 -13.54 30.40
CA PHE A 63 0.48 -15.02 30.40
C PHE A 63 1.34 -15.66 29.30
N CYS A 64 1.94 -14.86 28.41
CA CYS A 64 2.88 -15.28 27.38
C CYS A 64 4.16 -14.40 27.46
N PRO A 65 4.94 -14.50 28.54
CA PRO A 65 6.11 -13.65 28.73
C PRO A 65 7.23 -14.01 27.77
N ILE A 66 8.06 -13.02 27.44
CA ILE A 66 9.18 -13.18 26.49
C ILE A 66 10.18 -14.24 26.95
N GLU A 67 10.33 -14.43 28.25
CA GLU A 67 11.21 -15.44 28.84
C GLU A 67 10.87 -16.85 28.39
N THR A 68 9.59 -17.13 28.13
CA THR A 68 9.15 -18.41 27.57
C THR A 68 9.72 -18.63 26.18
N SER A 69 9.61 -17.63 25.30
CA SER A 69 10.15 -17.72 23.94
C SER A 69 11.69 -17.76 23.91
N ILE A 70 12.34 -17.03 24.81
CA ILE A 70 13.80 -17.11 25.02
C ILE A 70 14.18 -18.53 25.48
N GLY A 71 13.41 -19.10 26.41
CA GLY A 71 13.60 -20.48 26.88
C GLY A 71 13.48 -21.49 25.75
N LEU A 72 12.46 -21.40 24.91
CA LEU A 72 12.29 -22.25 23.74
C LEU A 72 13.45 -22.11 22.76
N ALA A 73 13.86 -20.89 22.42
CA ALA A 73 14.96 -20.62 21.51
C ALA A 73 16.30 -21.20 22.00
N LYS A 74 16.51 -21.26 23.32
CA LYS A 74 17.73 -21.84 23.91
C LYS A 74 17.76 -23.36 23.85
N HIS A 75 16.60 -24.02 23.90
CA HIS A 75 16.52 -25.48 23.95
C HIS A 75 16.31 -26.13 22.59
N ILE A 76 15.82 -25.40 21.60
CA ILE A 76 15.66 -25.90 20.23
C ILE A 76 16.91 -25.56 19.42
N PRO A 77 17.66 -26.57 18.93
CA PRO A 77 18.88 -26.35 18.16
C PRO A 77 18.62 -25.52 16.89
N GLY A 78 19.35 -24.40 16.72
CA GLY A 78 19.23 -23.55 15.54
C GLY A 78 17.94 -22.72 15.45
N ALA A 79 17.12 -22.68 16.49
CA ALA A 79 15.94 -21.85 16.50
C ALA A 79 16.30 -20.34 16.47
N ARG A 80 15.53 -19.58 15.68
CA ARG A 80 15.62 -18.13 15.61
C ARG A 80 14.43 -17.51 16.33
N LEU A 81 14.68 -16.51 17.18
CA LEU A 81 13.65 -15.74 17.85
C LEU A 81 13.62 -14.32 17.27
N GLU A 82 12.47 -13.93 16.74
CA GLU A 82 12.24 -12.62 16.17
C GLU A 82 11.12 -11.91 16.93
N MET A 83 11.33 -10.62 17.20
CA MET A 83 10.34 -9.78 17.85
C MET A 83 9.48 -9.08 16.79
N VAL A 84 8.15 -9.19 16.92
CA VAL A 84 7.21 -8.56 15.98
C VAL A 84 6.29 -7.58 16.73
N PRO A 85 5.89 -6.47 16.11
CA PRO A 85 4.99 -5.50 16.75
C PRO A 85 3.62 -6.11 17.07
N GLY A 86 2.97 -5.56 18.09
CA GLY A 86 1.60 -5.88 18.46
C GLY A 86 1.48 -6.56 19.81
N ILE A 87 0.25 -6.72 20.26
CA ILE A 87 -0.12 -7.12 21.61
C ILE A 87 -0.70 -8.54 21.72
N GLY A 88 -1.36 -9.04 20.65
CA GLY A 88 -2.02 -10.34 20.67
C GLY A 88 -1.08 -11.52 20.44
N ILE A 89 -1.54 -12.73 20.76
CA ILE A 89 -0.81 -13.97 20.50
C ILE A 89 -1.23 -14.67 19.20
N ILE A 90 -2.24 -14.14 18.53
CA ILE A 90 -2.80 -14.74 17.31
C ILE A 90 -2.12 -14.13 16.08
N ILE A 91 -1.53 -14.96 15.23
CA ILE A 91 -0.74 -14.51 14.07
C ILE A 91 -1.54 -13.74 13.02
N TYR A 92 -2.85 -14.00 12.90
CA TYR A 92 -3.74 -13.29 11.98
C TYR A 92 -4.37 -12.00 12.58
N ALA A 93 -4.03 -11.66 13.83
CA ALA A 93 -4.41 -10.37 14.41
C ALA A 93 -3.46 -9.27 13.92
N LYS A 94 -4.00 -8.08 13.61
CA LYS A 94 -3.21 -6.93 13.13
C LYS A 94 -2.19 -6.46 14.18
N PRO A 95 -1.04 -5.97 13.75
CA PRO A 95 -0.50 -5.95 12.40
C PRO A 95 0.08 -7.32 11.98
N TYR A 96 -0.43 -7.90 10.92
CA TYR A 96 0.01 -9.23 10.44
C TYR A 96 1.03 -9.19 9.30
N ALA A 97 1.14 -8.05 8.58
CA ALA A 97 2.03 -7.93 7.42
C ALA A 97 3.48 -8.30 7.76
N GLN A 98 4.04 -7.73 8.83
CA GLN A 98 5.40 -8.02 9.25
C GLN A 98 5.61 -9.46 9.71
N ILE A 99 4.57 -10.12 10.23
CA ILE A 99 4.62 -11.54 10.56
C ILE A 99 4.74 -12.38 9.29
N LEU A 100 3.94 -12.06 8.27
CA LEU A 100 3.99 -12.74 6.98
C LEU A 100 5.35 -12.55 6.31
N ASP A 101 5.90 -11.34 6.34
CA ASP A 101 7.23 -11.03 5.81
C ASP A 101 8.33 -11.85 6.49
N GLN A 102 8.27 -12.01 7.81
CA GLN A 102 9.22 -12.82 8.58
C GLN A 102 9.09 -14.32 8.25
N ILE A 103 7.85 -14.81 8.13
CA ILE A 103 7.59 -16.21 7.76
C ILE A 103 8.09 -16.47 6.34
N GLU A 104 7.77 -15.59 5.38
CA GLU A 104 8.20 -15.73 4.00
C GLU A 104 9.73 -15.71 3.89
N THR A 105 10.37 -14.73 4.54
CA THR A 105 11.84 -14.66 4.60
C THR A 105 12.45 -15.94 5.18
N PHE A 106 11.86 -16.47 6.24
CA PHE A 106 12.38 -17.68 6.87
C PHE A 106 12.23 -18.93 5.98
N VAL A 107 11.10 -19.06 5.29
CA VAL A 107 10.78 -20.23 4.44
C VAL A 107 11.53 -20.19 3.11
N THR A 108 11.61 -19.01 2.49
CA THR A 108 12.19 -18.85 1.14
C THR A 108 13.66 -18.47 1.15
N GLY A 109 14.17 -17.95 2.26
CA GLY A 109 15.50 -17.35 2.36
C GLY A 109 15.60 -15.97 1.69
N VAL A 110 14.52 -15.43 1.16
CA VAL A 110 14.46 -14.16 0.44
C VAL A 110 13.57 -13.20 1.19
N SER A 111 14.09 -12.00 1.54
CA SER A 111 13.28 -10.95 2.14
C SER A 111 12.25 -10.43 1.13
N PRO A 112 10.97 -10.20 1.51
CA PRO A 112 9.98 -9.57 0.66
C PRO A 112 10.44 -8.22 0.10
N GLU A 113 11.27 -7.47 0.82
CA GLU A 113 11.93 -6.26 0.32
C GLU A 113 12.88 -6.52 -0.85
N ALA A 114 13.51 -7.71 -0.89
CA ALA A 114 14.38 -8.13 -1.98
C ALA A 114 13.60 -8.75 -3.15
N SER A 115 12.39 -9.25 -2.89
CA SER A 115 11.47 -9.82 -3.88
C SER A 115 10.25 -8.91 -4.15
N ALA A 116 10.35 -7.61 -3.83
CA ALA A 116 9.30 -6.66 -4.20
C ALA A 116 8.97 -6.89 -5.68
N ASP A 117 7.73 -7.32 -5.96
CA ASP A 117 7.24 -7.50 -7.33
C ASP A 117 7.40 -6.18 -8.05
N ARG A 118 8.44 -6.11 -8.91
CA ARG A 118 8.70 -4.95 -9.72
C ARG A 118 8.00 -5.12 -11.05
N ALA A 119 7.26 -4.12 -11.44
CA ALA A 119 6.56 -4.09 -12.70
C ALA A 119 6.84 -2.79 -13.45
N LEU A 120 6.94 -2.89 -14.76
CA LEU A 120 6.92 -1.69 -15.59
C LEU A 120 5.50 -1.15 -15.63
N ALA A 121 5.31 0.07 -15.17
CA ALA A 121 4.01 0.73 -15.18
C ALA A 121 4.10 2.17 -15.65
N THR A 122 3.01 2.65 -16.22
CA THR A 122 2.82 4.08 -16.49
C THR A 122 2.06 4.71 -15.34
N ILE A 123 2.65 5.71 -14.73
CA ILE A 123 2.14 6.40 -13.55
C ILE A 123 1.56 7.73 -14.00
N LEU A 124 0.29 7.96 -13.68
CA LEU A 124 -0.41 9.23 -13.90
C LEU A 124 -0.72 9.87 -12.55
N PHE A 125 -0.19 11.06 -12.33
CA PHE A 125 -0.63 11.96 -11.28
C PHE A 125 -1.48 13.08 -11.85
N THR A 126 -2.52 13.46 -11.15
CA THR A 126 -3.29 14.69 -11.42
C THR A 126 -3.43 15.51 -10.16
N ASP A 127 -3.68 16.81 -10.32
CA ASP A 127 -3.83 17.76 -9.23
C ASP A 127 -4.79 18.87 -9.64
N ILE A 128 -5.64 19.34 -8.72
CA ILE A 128 -6.57 20.44 -8.97
C ILE A 128 -5.83 21.77 -8.91
N VAL A 129 -5.93 22.53 -9.97
CA VAL A 129 -5.30 23.85 -10.05
C VAL A 129 -6.01 24.82 -9.13
N GLY A 130 -5.24 25.48 -8.23
CA GLY A 130 -5.80 26.48 -7.32
C GLY A 130 -6.70 25.89 -6.22
N SER A 131 -6.48 24.64 -5.81
CA SER A 131 -7.29 23.94 -4.81
C SER A 131 -7.47 24.72 -3.51
N THR A 132 -6.42 25.38 -3.01
CA THR A 132 -6.48 26.23 -1.80
C THR A 132 -7.40 27.42 -2.00
N GLU A 133 -7.38 28.06 -3.17
CA GLU A 133 -8.24 29.19 -3.51
C GLU A 133 -9.70 28.73 -3.63
N HIS A 134 -9.95 27.62 -4.33
CA HIS A 134 -11.28 27.00 -4.40
C HIS A 134 -11.83 26.66 -3.03
N ALA A 135 -11.03 26.06 -2.15
CA ALA A 135 -11.43 25.73 -0.78
C ALA A 135 -11.80 26.99 0.01
N SER A 136 -11.02 28.07 -0.11
CA SER A 136 -11.28 29.32 0.59
C SER A 136 -12.56 30.05 0.13
N VAL A 137 -12.87 29.96 -1.17
CA VAL A 137 -14.06 30.61 -1.76
C VAL A 137 -15.32 29.77 -1.50
N LEU A 138 -15.25 28.44 -1.62
CA LEU A 138 -16.42 27.56 -1.48
C LEU A 138 -16.75 27.23 -0.01
N GLY A 139 -15.78 27.29 0.87
CA GLY A 139 -15.85 26.82 2.25
C GLY A 139 -15.85 25.30 2.35
N ASP A 140 -15.49 24.77 3.52
CA ASP A 140 -15.15 23.36 3.76
C ASP A 140 -16.20 22.36 3.28
N ARG A 141 -17.50 22.65 3.50
CA ARG A 141 -18.58 21.73 3.15
C ARG A 141 -18.75 21.58 1.64
N ARG A 142 -18.74 22.70 0.90
CA ARG A 142 -18.89 22.68 -0.57
C ARG A 142 -17.63 22.15 -1.24
N TRP A 143 -16.47 22.49 -0.70
CA TRP A 143 -15.20 21.98 -1.16
C TRP A 143 -15.14 20.45 -1.03
N ARG A 144 -15.54 19.89 0.10
CA ARG A 144 -15.61 18.43 0.30
C ARG A 144 -16.56 17.75 -0.70
N ALA A 145 -17.75 18.30 -0.92
CA ALA A 145 -18.69 17.75 -1.89
C ALA A 145 -18.15 17.80 -3.33
N LEU A 146 -17.36 18.83 -3.66
CA LEU A 146 -16.68 18.93 -4.96
C LEU A 146 -15.59 17.84 -5.08
N LEU A 147 -14.77 17.63 -4.06
CA LEU A 147 -13.77 16.57 -4.04
C LEU A 147 -14.40 15.17 -4.17
N GLU A 148 -15.50 14.91 -3.47
CA GLU A 148 -16.23 13.63 -3.60
C GLU A 148 -16.73 13.42 -5.03
N SER A 149 -17.22 14.47 -5.69
CA SER A 149 -17.65 14.41 -7.09
C SER A 149 -16.47 14.21 -8.04
N HIS A 150 -15.35 14.93 -7.81
CA HIS A 150 -14.11 14.76 -8.54
C HIS A 150 -13.59 13.32 -8.46
N ASP A 151 -13.54 12.73 -7.26
CA ASP A 151 -13.05 11.38 -7.05
C ASP A 151 -13.94 10.33 -7.71
N ALA A 152 -15.26 10.54 -7.68
CA ALA A 152 -16.20 9.65 -8.36
C ALA A 152 -15.99 9.65 -9.88
N VAL A 153 -15.85 10.85 -10.48
CA VAL A 153 -15.55 11.02 -11.91
C VAL A 153 -14.19 10.39 -12.24
N ALA A 154 -13.16 10.70 -11.46
CA ALA A 154 -11.82 10.18 -11.69
C ALA A 154 -11.79 8.64 -11.67
N ARG A 155 -12.42 8.01 -10.68
CA ARG A 155 -12.54 6.56 -10.60
C ARG A 155 -13.18 5.97 -11.86
N THR A 156 -14.31 6.53 -12.27
CA THR A 156 -15.04 6.04 -13.45
C THR A 156 -14.19 6.15 -14.72
N VAL A 157 -13.54 7.29 -14.93
CA VAL A 157 -12.74 7.52 -16.15
C VAL A 157 -11.48 6.64 -16.15
N ILE A 158 -10.81 6.48 -15.01
CA ILE A 158 -9.63 5.62 -14.90
C ILE A 158 -10.00 4.16 -15.20
N ASP A 159 -11.07 3.63 -14.62
CA ASP A 159 -11.55 2.27 -14.87
C ASP A 159 -11.90 2.06 -16.35
N GLN A 160 -12.60 3.01 -17.00
CA GLN A 160 -12.94 2.95 -18.42
C GLN A 160 -11.72 2.88 -19.34
N HIS A 161 -10.59 3.44 -18.90
CA HIS A 161 -9.33 3.41 -19.67
C HIS A 161 -8.39 2.26 -19.26
N GLY A 162 -8.87 1.33 -18.40
CA GLY A 162 -8.09 0.18 -17.94
C GLY A 162 -6.95 0.57 -17.01
N GLY A 163 -7.11 1.68 -16.28
CA GLY A 163 -6.20 2.09 -15.23
C GLY A 163 -6.59 1.53 -13.87
N ARG A 164 -5.63 1.50 -12.96
CA ARG A 164 -5.86 1.16 -11.55
C ARG A 164 -5.62 2.40 -10.68
N LEU A 165 -6.65 2.82 -9.95
CA LEU A 165 -6.53 3.86 -8.95
C LEU A 165 -5.69 3.35 -7.78
N VAL A 166 -4.63 4.07 -7.42
CA VAL A 166 -3.74 3.74 -6.31
C VAL A 166 -4.22 4.47 -5.06
N ARG A 167 -4.49 3.72 -3.99
CA ARG A 167 -4.85 4.27 -2.68
C ARG A 167 -3.58 4.59 -1.90
N SER A 168 -2.90 5.66 -2.29
CA SER A 168 -1.74 6.13 -1.52
C SER A 168 -2.20 6.87 -0.26
N THR A 169 -1.66 6.48 0.88
CA THR A 169 -1.79 7.22 2.15
C THR A 169 -1.08 8.59 2.10
N ARG A 170 -0.38 8.88 1.00
CA ARG A 170 0.40 10.10 0.75
C ARG A 170 -0.26 11.06 -0.22
N SER A 171 -1.46 10.73 -0.77
CA SER A 171 -2.16 11.67 -1.65
C SER A 171 -2.69 12.84 -0.82
N THR A 172 -2.37 14.04 -1.27
CA THR A 172 -2.67 15.32 -0.61
C THR A 172 -4.13 15.76 -0.77
N GLY A 173 -5.07 14.82 -0.82
CA GLY A 173 -6.51 15.14 -0.71
C GLY A 173 -7.21 15.68 -1.95
N ASP A 174 -6.53 16.30 -2.90
CA ASP A 174 -7.10 16.97 -4.10
C ASP A 174 -6.55 16.43 -5.43
N GLY A 175 -5.65 15.45 -5.37
CA GLY A 175 -5.04 14.80 -6.53
C GLY A 175 -5.32 13.31 -6.64
N VAL A 176 -5.14 12.76 -7.82
CA VAL A 176 -5.33 11.35 -8.12
C VAL A 176 -4.00 10.71 -8.56
N LEU A 177 -3.75 9.48 -8.09
CA LEU A 177 -2.67 8.63 -8.55
C LEU A 177 -3.27 7.38 -9.20
N ALA A 178 -2.90 7.11 -10.44
CA ALA A 178 -3.31 5.91 -11.15
C ALA A 178 -2.15 5.26 -11.90
N THR A 179 -2.24 3.96 -12.11
CA THR A 179 -1.29 3.19 -12.92
C THR A 179 -1.98 2.57 -14.12
N PHE A 180 -1.20 2.39 -15.21
CA PHE A 180 -1.64 1.79 -16.47
C PHE A 180 -0.54 0.88 -17.02
N ASP A 181 -0.93 -0.12 -17.79
CA ASP A 181 0.00 -1.06 -18.48
C ASP A 181 0.73 -0.39 -19.65
N GLY A 182 0.33 0.83 -20.05
CA GLY A 182 0.98 1.55 -21.14
C GLY A 182 0.59 3.00 -21.22
N PRO A 183 1.52 3.85 -21.71
CA PRO A 183 1.36 5.30 -21.71
C PRO A 183 0.25 5.81 -22.64
N GLY A 184 -0.07 5.12 -23.72
CA GLY A 184 -1.15 5.53 -24.61
C GLY A 184 -2.52 5.51 -23.95
N ARG A 185 -2.79 4.55 -23.03
CA ARG A 185 -4.02 4.52 -22.24
C ARG A 185 -4.05 5.65 -21.22
N ALA A 186 -2.95 5.86 -20.53
CA ALA A 186 -2.80 6.91 -19.53
C ALA A 186 -2.99 8.31 -20.14
N ILE A 187 -2.46 8.56 -21.33
CA ILE A 187 -2.62 9.83 -22.06
C ILE A 187 -4.10 10.06 -22.40
N ARG A 188 -4.77 9.07 -22.99
CA ARG A 188 -6.21 9.17 -23.30
C ARG A 188 -7.05 9.37 -22.04
N CYS A 189 -6.71 8.68 -20.97
CA CYS A 189 -7.36 8.84 -19.67
C CYS A 189 -7.22 10.26 -19.13
N ALA A 190 -6.02 10.85 -19.20
CA ALA A 190 -5.77 12.20 -18.71
C ALA A 190 -6.62 13.24 -19.46
N PHE A 191 -6.72 13.17 -20.79
CA PHE A 191 -7.58 14.07 -21.56
C PHE A 191 -9.07 13.83 -21.29
N ALA A 192 -9.51 12.57 -21.25
CA ALA A 192 -10.88 12.22 -20.91
C ALA A 192 -11.28 12.75 -19.50
N LEU A 193 -10.34 12.68 -18.54
CA LEU A 193 -10.55 13.20 -17.20
C LEU A 193 -10.67 14.74 -17.19
N GLN A 194 -9.82 15.44 -17.96
CA GLN A 194 -9.96 16.90 -18.10
C GLN A 194 -11.32 17.29 -18.67
N ASP A 195 -11.80 16.56 -19.68
CA ASP A 195 -13.11 16.81 -20.26
C ASP A 195 -14.26 16.49 -19.32
N ALA A 196 -14.20 15.36 -18.61
CA ALA A 196 -15.23 14.94 -17.67
C ALA A 196 -15.35 15.86 -16.44
N LEU A 197 -14.28 16.59 -16.10
CA LEU A 197 -14.27 17.54 -14.97
C LEU A 197 -14.75 18.94 -15.36
N ARG A 198 -14.92 19.27 -16.63
CA ARG A 198 -15.42 20.59 -17.08
C ARG A 198 -16.77 20.99 -16.44
N PRO A 199 -17.76 20.08 -16.29
CA PRO A 199 -19.03 20.42 -15.63
C PRO A 199 -18.88 20.83 -14.16
N LEU A 200 -17.82 20.39 -13.49
CA LEU A 200 -17.51 20.76 -12.10
C LEU A 200 -16.78 22.10 -12.01
N ASN A 201 -16.48 22.74 -13.16
CA ASN A 201 -15.68 23.96 -13.25
C ASN A 201 -14.30 23.83 -12.57
N VAL A 202 -13.71 22.63 -12.65
CA VAL A 202 -12.39 22.30 -12.11
C VAL A 202 -11.42 22.11 -13.26
N LYS A 203 -10.27 22.76 -13.16
CA LYS A 203 -9.12 22.52 -14.04
C LYS A 203 -8.11 21.67 -13.31
N ILE A 204 -7.59 20.65 -13.97
CA ILE A 204 -6.50 19.84 -13.46
C ILE A 204 -5.23 20.03 -14.29
N ARG A 205 -4.10 19.73 -13.69
CA ARG A 205 -2.83 19.50 -14.38
C ARG A 205 -2.47 18.04 -14.19
N ALA A 206 -1.70 17.47 -15.11
CA ALA A 206 -1.34 16.06 -15.08
C ALA A 206 0.15 15.84 -15.37
N GLY A 207 0.73 14.88 -14.68
CA GLY A 207 2.11 14.42 -14.84
C GLY A 207 2.17 12.93 -15.11
N LEU A 208 2.92 12.54 -16.13
CA LEU A 208 3.03 11.15 -16.59
C LEU A 208 4.48 10.70 -16.69
N HIS A 209 4.77 9.52 -16.17
CA HIS A 209 6.05 8.84 -16.34
C HIS A 209 5.84 7.34 -16.48
N THR A 210 6.68 6.69 -17.28
CA THR A 210 6.72 5.22 -17.35
C THR A 210 8.06 4.75 -16.83
N GLY A 211 8.01 3.83 -15.88
CA GLY A 211 9.19 3.26 -15.25
C GLY A 211 8.85 2.08 -14.36
N GLU A 212 9.88 1.47 -13.81
CA GLU A 212 9.74 0.35 -12.89
C GLU A 212 9.21 0.83 -11.53
N VAL A 213 8.15 0.19 -11.04
CA VAL A 213 7.53 0.43 -9.74
C VAL A 213 7.62 -0.82 -8.87
N GLU A 214 7.67 -0.63 -7.58
CA GLU A 214 7.48 -1.67 -6.58
C GLU A 214 6.00 -1.78 -6.26
N LEU A 215 5.41 -2.96 -6.42
CA LEU A 215 4.02 -3.23 -6.06
C LEU A 215 3.95 -3.56 -4.56
N ARG A 216 3.11 -2.84 -3.81
CA ARG A 216 2.94 -2.99 -2.36
C ARG A 216 1.46 -3.15 -2.02
N GLY A 217 0.88 -4.31 -2.36
CA GLY A 217 -0.57 -4.51 -2.25
C GLY A 217 -1.36 -3.54 -3.13
N ASP A 218 -2.13 -2.64 -2.52
CA ASP A 218 -2.88 -1.59 -3.23
C ASP A 218 -2.11 -0.28 -3.43
N ASP A 219 -0.86 -0.20 -2.97
CA ASP A 219 0.03 0.95 -3.14
C ASP A 219 1.19 0.63 -4.11
N ILE A 220 1.92 1.65 -4.51
CA ILE A 220 3.12 1.54 -5.35
C ILE A 220 4.26 2.36 -4.77
N GLY A 221 5.50 1.90 -4.98
CA GLY A 221 6.71 2.59 -4.55
C GLY A 221 7.74 2.68 -5.67
N GLY A 222 8.90 3.22 -5.34
CA GLY A 222 10.04 3.33 -6.24
C GLY A 222 10.26 4.71 -6.82
N ILE A 223 11.41 4.89 -7.48
CA ILE A 223 11.85 6.19 -8.00
C ILE A 223 10.93 6.71 -9.11
N ALA A 224 10.31 5.82 -9.90
CA ALA A 224 9.40 6.19 -10.99
C ALA A 224 8.16 6.95 -10.49
N VAL A 225 7.65 6.60 -9.29
CA VAL A 225 6.54 7.32 -8.65
C VAL A 225 6.95 8.75 -8.29
N HIS A 226 8.16 8.92 -7.75
CA HIS A 226 8.70 10.25 -7.44
C HIS A 226 8.91 11.08 -8.72
N VAL A 227 9.43 10.47 -9.78
CA VAL A 227 9.58 11.16 -11.07
C VAL A 227 8.24 11.66 -11.58
N ALA A 228 7.21 10.82 -11.64
CA ALA A 228 5.87 11.20 -12.10
C ALA A 228 5.28 12.36 -11.28
N ALA A 229 5.42 12.32 -9.95
CA ALA A 229 4.98 13.40 -9.06
C ALA A 229 5.72 14.72 -9.37
N ARG A 230 7.03 14.68 -9.60
CA ARG A 230 7.82 15.88 -9.94
C ARG A 230 7.54 16.39 -11.36
N VAL A 231 7.21 15.52 -12.30
CA VAL A 231 6.72 15.92 -13.64
C VAL A 231 5.41 16.71 -13.50
N LEU A 232 4.45 16.22 -12.66
CA LEU A 232 3.22 16.96 -12.36
C LEU A 232 3.49 18.36 -11.81
N GLU A 233 4.45 18.54 -10.91
CA GLU A 233 4.78 19.84 -10.33
C GLU A 233 5.22 20.87 -11.38
N GLN A 234 5.78 20.44 -12.52
CA GLN A 234 6.20 21.29 -13.62
C GLN A 234 5.07 21.59 -14.62
N ALA A 235 3.96 20.85 -14.54
CA ALA A 235 2.84 21.03 -15.47
C ALA A 235 2.04 22.29 -15.17
N ARG A 236 1.62 22.97 -16.24
CA ARG A 236 0.72 24.15 -16.19
C ARG A 236 -0.74 23.71 -16.05
N ALA A 237 -1.60 24.66 -15.75
CA ALA A 237 -3.04 24.43 -15.71
C ALA A 237 -3.56 23.89 -17.05
N GLY A 238 -4.27 22.76 -17.01
CA GLY A 238 -4.79 22.10 -18.20
C GLY A 238 -3.75 21.34 -19.04
N GLU A 239 -2.50 21.26 -18.57
CA GLU A 239 -1.40 20.58 -19.30
C GLU A 239 -1.24 19.15 -18.83
N LEU A 240 -0.97 18.25 -19.80
CA LEU A 240 -0.42 16.92 -19.56
C LEU A 240 1.07 16.95 -19.90
N LEU A 241 1.91 16.83 -18.89
CA LEU A 241 3.36 16.83 -19.04
C LEU A 241 3.92 15.42 -18.85
N THR A 242 4.92 15.03 -19.63
CA THR A 242 5.56 13.72 -19.54
C THR A 242 7.06 13.81 -19.46
N SER A 243 7.70 12.76 -18.95
CA SER A 243 9.14 12.56 -19.12
C SER A 243 9.45 12.02 -20.52
N SER A 244 10.71 12.15 -20.94
CA SER A 244 11.20 11.66 -22.25
C SER A 244 11.10 10.13 -22.45
N ALA A 245 10.81 9.36 -21.42
CA ALA A 245 10.56 7.92 -21.54
C ALA A 245 9.25 7.60 -22.28
N VAL A 246 8.26 8.49 -22.21
CA VAL A 246 6.90 8.24 -22.73
C VAL A 246 6.80 8.30 -24.26
N PRO A 247 7.33 9.32 -24.97
CA PRO A 247 7.24 9.40 -26.42
C PRO A 247 7.74 8.17 -27.15
N LEU A 248 8.84 7.58 -26.67
CA LEU A 248 9.43 6.38 -27.29
C LEU A 248 8.49 5.17 -27.23
N LEU A 249 7.71 5.06 -26.16
CA LEU A 249 6.78 3.94 -25.94
C LEU A 249 5.45 4.08 -26.71
N VAL A 250 5.14 5.27 -27.20
CA VAL A 250 3.93 5.55 -28.00
C VAL A 250 4.27 5.91 -29.44
N ALA A 251 5.48 5.62 -29.93
CA ALA A 251 5.87 5.87 -31.26
C ALA A 251 4.90 5.19 -32.27
N GLY A 252 4.43 5.93 -33.27
CA GLY A 252 3.43 5.45 -34.23
C GLY A 252 1.95 5.60 -33.77
N SER A 253 1.67 6.10 -32.61
CA SER A 253 0.30 6.31 -32.10
C SER A 253 -0.39 7.59 -32.61
N GLY A 254 0.35 8.46 -33.32
CA GLY A 254 -0.15 9.77 -33.74
C GLY A 254 -0.19 10.83 -32.66
N ILE A 255 0.29 10.52 -31.43
CA ILE A 255 0.35 11.48 -30.33
C ILE A 255 1.52 12.44 -30.59
N GLU A 256 1.23 13.73 -30.53
CA GLU A 256 2.25 14.78 -30.72
C GLU A 256 2.78 15.25 -29.36
N PHE A 257 4.07 15.63 -29.38
CA PHE A 257 4.77 16.07 -28.17
C PHE A 257 5.50 17.38 -28.43
N GLU A 258 5.34 18.35 -27.53
CA GLU A 258 6.04 19.62 -27.57
C GLU A 258 7.14 19.64 -26.51
N ASP A 259 8.36 19.97 -26.91
CA ASP A 259 9.52 20.06 -26.02
C ASP A 259 9.33 21.17 -24.99
N ARG A 260 9.49 20.81 -23.71
CA ARG A 260 9.47 21.74 -22.56
C ARG A 260 10.85 21.96 -21.95
N GLY A 261 11.89 21.41 -22.58
CA GLY A 261 13.28 21.56 -22.15
C GLY A 261 13.71 20.62 -21.04
N GLU A 262 14.88 20.92 -20.49
CA GLU A 262 15.54 20.16 -19.43
C GLU A 262 15.21 20.73 -18.06
N HIS A 263 14.82 19.85 -17.14
CA HIS A 263 14.42 20.20 -15.78
C HIS A 263 15.21 19.44 -14.72
N LYS A 264 15.57 20.09 -13.63
CA LYS A 264 16.05 19.42 -12.42
C LYS A 264 14.84 19.12 -11.53
N LEU A 265 14.54 17.85 -11.34
CA LEU A 265 13.44 17.41 -10.51
C LEU A 265 13.89 17.26 -9.06
N LYS A 266 13.20 17.91 -8.13
CA LYS A 266 13.59 17.93 -6.71
C LYS A 266 13.66 16.53 -6.12
N GLY A 267 14.84 16.14 -5.61
CA GLY A 267 15.06 14.84 -4.99
C GLY A 267 15.23 13.68 -5.99
N VAL A 268 15.30 13.96 -7.29
CA VAL A 268 15.56 12.98 -8.33
C VAL A 268 16.91 13.32 -8.99
N PRO A 269 17.84 12.37 -9.11
CA PRO A 269 19.14 12.62 -9.73
C PRO A 269 19.04 12.97 -11.22
N GLY A 270 20.00 13.78 -11.72
CA GLY A 270 20.15 14.10 -13.13
C GLY A 270 19.28 15.24 -13.63
N SER A 271 19.31 15.44 -14.96
CA SER A 271 18.47 16.37 -15.70
C SER A 271 17.43 15.57 -16.50
N TRP A 272 16.23 16.05 -16.55
CA TRP A 272 15.10 15.35 -17.13
C TRP A 272 14.46 16.20 -18.23
N LYS A 273 14.49 15.68 -19.44
CA LYS A 273 13.76 16.28 -20.55
C LYS A 273 12.26 16.03 -20.37
N LEU A 274 11.47 17.10 -20.36
CA LEU A 274 10.03 17.06 -20.24
C LEU A 274 9.36 17.46 -21.55
N LEU A 275 8.19 16.89 -21.81
CA LEU A 275 7.42 17.15 -23.02
C LEU A 275 5.93 17.31 -22.67
N ALA A 276 5.28 18.31 -23.24
CA ALA A 276 3.84 18.44 -23.16
C ALA A 276 3.19 17.57 -24.25
N VAL A 277 2.08 16.94 -23.91
CA VAL A 277 1.30 16.13 -24.85
C VAL A 277 0.30 17.03 -25.54
N GLY A 278 0.30 17.01 -26.88
CA GLY A 278 -0.73 17.67 -27.70
C GLY A 278 -2.10 17.00 -27.52
N ALA A 279 -3.16 17.83 -27.52
CA ALA A 279 -4.54 17.36 -27.39
C ALA A 279 -5.08 16.79 -28.72
#